data_9361a09275372421b0daf0fa08b169fb
#
_entry.id   9361a09275372421b0daf0fa08b169fb
#
_cell.length_a   1.000
_cell.length_b   1.000
_cell.length_c   1.000
_cell.angle_alpha   90.00
_cell.angle_beta   90.00
_cell.angle_gamma   90.00
#
_symmetry.space_group_name_H-M   'P 1'
#
loop_
_entity.id
_entity.type
_entity.pdbx_description
1 polymer ?
#
loop_
_entity_poly.entity_id
_entity_poly.type
_entity_poly.pdbx_seq_one_letter_code
_entity_poly.pdbx_strand_id
1 'polypeptide(L)'
;MNINRGLFNKNARRPAILAVAGAFAFSCVLGAAEVTIPNSALISSSSLYTSTYGDVVVTTDGGNAPGIGDPSGRNDDGFRGPINLGFTLNFFGTNYTQFFINNNGNVSFGSGIAAYDPDGPTGADAPVISPFFGDVDTRGANSGVVHFSQLANEDIITWDRVGYYNSHDDKLNTFQLVLRGPGYAVPAGEGQIGFFYTDMQWESTDTSTVAAIGFGDGAGNSVVLQGSTLPGTANLTQNHHIWFDLSDSGVPVTPPPTTSATPEPSSVSLLLAGAGAFLLARKKYFVRN
;
A
#
# COMPACT_ATOMS: atom_id res chain seq x y z
N MET A 1 75.22 28.90 63.44
CA MET A 1 74.58 29.16 64.73
C MET A 1 73.16 29.63 64.47
N ASN A 2 72.26 29.13 65.17
CA ASN A 2 70.84 29.34 65.23
C ASN A 2 69.91 28.55 64.27
N ILE A 3 69.31 27.66 64.94
CA ILE A 3 68.16 26.80 64.63
C ILE A 3 66.88 27.65 64.64
N ASN A 4 65.98 27.48 63.71
CA ASN A 4 64.59 27.73 64.06
C ASN A 4 63.67 26.70 63.39
N ARG A 5 62.95 26.03 64.24
CA ARG A 5 61.88 25.06 63.94
C ARG A 5 60.57 25.79 63.57
N GLY A 6 59.90 25.39 62.57
CA GLY A 6 58.61 25.94 62.22
C GLY A 6 57.68 24.90 61.58
N LEU A 7 56.88 24.30 62.40
CA LEU A 7 55.49 23.83 62.35
C LEU A 7 54.95 23.29 61.04
N PHE A 8 54.66 21.99 61.05
CA PHE A 8 53.75 21.26 60.17
C PHE A 8 52.37 21.85 60.19
N ASN A 9 51.85 22.29 59.00
CA ASN A 9 50.43 22.53 58.82
C ASN A 9 49.86 21.42 57.96
N LYS A 10 49.17 20.48 58.55
CA LYS A 10 48.36 19.39 57.87
C LYS A 10 47.00 19.93 57.52
N ASN A 11 46.78 20.38 56.32
CA ASN A 11 45.49 20.54 55.75
C ASN A 11 45.51 20.04 54.27
N ALA A 12 45.53 18.75 54.10
CA ALA A 12 45.32 18.12 52.80
C ALA A 12 43.82 18.21 52.45
N ARG A 13 43.46 19.15 51.60
CA ARG A 13 42.15 19.18 50.95
C ARG A 13 42.15 18.09 49.89
N ARG A 14 41.28 17.10 50.04
CA ARG A 14 40.97 16.07 49.04
C ARG A 14 40.28 16.75 47.86
N PRO A 15 40.67 16.52 46.59
CA PRO A 15 39.90 16.98 45.44
C PRO A 15 38.61 16.15 45.35
N ALA A 16 37.48 16.83 45.28
CA ALA A 16 36.19 16.22 44.93
C ALA A 16 36.22 15.83 43.45
N ILE A 17 36.16 14.54 43.17
CA ILE A 17 35.96 14.01 41.82
C ILE A 17 34.50 14.25 41.48
N LEU A 18 34.26 15.24 40.62
CA LEU A 18 32.94 15.48 40.01
C LEU A 18 32.74 14.41 38.93
N ALA A 19 31.98 13.36 39.23
CA ALA A 19 31.59 12.38 38.24
C ALA A 19 30.51 13.02 37.30
N VAL A 20 30.90 13.44 36.12
CA VAL A 20 30.01 13.83 35.06
C VAL A 20 29.43 12.55 34.46
N ALA A 21 28.21 12.17 34.87
CA ALA A 21 27.43 11.13 34.22
C ALA A 21 26.96 11.67 32.86
N GLY A 22 27.71 11.40 31.80
CA GLY A 22 27.29 11.63 30.43
C GLY A 22 26.14 10.66 30.10
N ALA A 23 24.93 11.17 30.01
CA ALA A 23 23.82 10.43 29.42
C ALA A 23 24.10 10.32 27.92
N PHE A 24 24.59 9.16 27.48
CA PHE A 24 24.59 8.78 26.07
C PHE A 24 23.13 8.49 25.68
N ALA A 25 22.47 9.47 25.05
CA ALA A 25 21.27 9.21 24.30
C ALA A 25 21.65 8.32 23.11
N PHE A 26 21.38 7.04 23.19
CA PHE A 26 21.38 6.14 22.05
C PHE A 26 20.21 6.58 21.16
N SER A 27 20.46 7.43 20.17
CA SER A 27 19.55 7.57 19.03
C SER A 27 19.56 6.24 18.30
N CYS A 28 18.55 5.43 18.54
CA CYS A 28 18.24 4.30 17.70
C CYS A 28 17.81 4.90 16.34
N VAL A 29 18.70 4.92 15.38
CA VAL A 29 18.33 5.14 13.98
C VAL A 29 17.55 3.90 13.61
N LEU A 30 16.23 4.00 13.66
CA LEU A 30 15.35 3.00 13.04
C LEU A 30 15.72 3.04 11.55
N GLY A 31 16.41 2.03 11.07
CA GLY A 31 16.64 1.83 9.64
C GLY A 31 15.31 1.74 8.91
N ALA A 32 15.30 2.12 7.64
CA ALA A 32 14.18 1.90 6.74
C ALA A 32 13.67 0.45 6.85
N ALA A 33 12.36 0.27 6.98
CA ALA A 33 11.74 -1.04 7.17
C ALA A 33 10.90 -1.40 5.95
N GLU A 34 11.16 -2.59 5.39
CA GLU A 34 10.32 -3.21 4.38
C GLU A 34 9.47 -4.31 5.00
N VAL A 35 8.17 -4.28 4.74
CA VAL A 35 7.22 -5.33 5.08
C VAL A 35 6.78 -6.03 3.81
N THR A 36 6.92 -7.34 3.73
CA THR A 36 6.51 -8.13 2.57
C THR A 36 5.13 -8.74 2.76
N ILE A 37 4.21 -8.45 1.83
CA ILE A 37 2.89 -9.08 1.73
C ILE A 37 3.04 -10.40 0.96
N PRO A 38 2.59 -11.53 1.49
CA PRO A 38 2.74 -12.82 0.81
C PRO A 38 1.80 -12.93 -0.40
N ASN A 39 2.25 -13.65 -1.45
CA ASN A 39 1.46 -13.90 -2.66
C ASN A 39 0.14 -14.62 -2.39
N SER A 40 0.02 -15.34 -1.28
CA SER A 40 -1.22 -15.97 -0.84
C SER A 40 -2.35 -14.99 -0.49
N ALA A 41 -2.03 -13.69 -0.39
CA ALA A 41 -3.02 -12.63 -0.22
C ALA A 41 -3.71 -12.23 -1.55
N LEU A 42 -3.15 -12.63 -2.69
CA LEU A 42 -3.79 -12.45 -4.00
C LEU A 42 -5.01 -13.37 -4.14
N ILE A 43 -6.11 -12.80 -4.56
CA ILE A 43 -7.39 -13.50 -4.78
C ILE A 43 -7.66 -13.55 -6.28
N SER A 44 -7.93 -14.74 -6.82
CA SER A 44 -8.24 -14.91 -8.24
C SER A 44 -9.49 -14.14 -8.64
N SER A 45 -9.41 -13.35 -9.72
CA SER A 45 -10.50 -12.56 -10.28
C SER A 45 -10.21 -12.28 -11.75
N SER A 46 -11.17 -12.55 -12.62
CA SER A 46 -11.06 -12.25 -14.06
C SER A 46 -11.62 -10.87 -14.44
N SER A 47 -11.95 -10.05 -13.47
CA SER A 47 -12.51 -8.72 -13.70
C SER A 47 -11.84 -7.67 -12.83
N LEU A 48 -11.79 -6.44 -13.32
CA LEU A 48 -11.50 -5.26 -12.52
C LEU A 48 -12.61 -5.02 -11.49
N TYR A 49 -12.37 -4.11 -10.56
CA TYR A 49 -13.36 -3.66 -9.58
C TYR A 49 -14.60 -3.08 -10.27
N THR A 50 -14.40 -2.26 -11.31
CA THR A 50 -15.49 -1.70 -12.13
C THR A 50 -15.09 -1.64 -13.60
N SER A 51 -16.10 -1.71 -14.49
CA SER A 51 -15.95 -1.42 -15.91
C SER A 51 -16.26 0.04 -16.28
N THR A 52 -16.61 0.87 -15.31
CA THR A 52 -16.82 2.32 -15.51
C THR A 52 -15.58 3.06 -15.08
N TYR A 53 -14.77 3.49 -16.04
CA TYR A 53 -13.43 4.03 -15.77
C TYR A 53 -13.42 5.53 -15.44
N GLY A 54 -14.45 6.27 -15.84
CA GLY A 54 -14.51 7.72 -15.65
C GLY A 54 -13.78 8.49 -16.74
N ASP A 55 -13.30 9.69 -16.40
CA ASP A 55 -12.69 10.61 -17.34
C ASP A 55 -11.24 10.23 -17.67
N VAL A 56 -10.79 10.58 -18.89
CA VAL A 56 -9.40 10.45 -19.30
C VAL A 56 -8.52 11.37 -18.45
N VAL A 57 -7.43 10.84 -17.93
CA VAL A 57 -6.43 11.61 -17.18
C VAL A 57 -5.48 12.29 -18.17
N VAL A 58 -5.56 13.63 -18.24
CA VAL A 58 -4.61 14.43 -19.03
C VAL A 58 -3.43 14.75 -18.14
N THR A 59 -2.33 14.03 -18.33
CA THR A 59 -1.06 14.29 -17.66
C THR A 59 -0.27 15.37 -18.38
N THR A 60 0.56 16.10 -17.64
CA THR A 60 1.45 17.13 -18.19
C THR A 60 2.91 16.71 -18.03
N ASP A 61 3.84 17.37 -18.71
CA ASP A 61 5.27 17.02 -18.76
C ASP A 61 5.50 15.61 -19.34
N GLY A 62 6.61 14.94 -19.05
CA GLY A 62 6.87 13.54 -19.40
C GLY A 62 6.56 13.15 -20.84
N GLY A 63 7.13 13.84 -21.81
CA GLY A 63 6.87 13.65 -23.25
C GLY A 63 5.91 14.68 -23.84
N ASN A 64 5.30 15.55 -23.02
CA ASN A 64 4.55 16.75 -23.44
C ASN A 64 5.33 18.02 -23.07
N ALA A 65 4.94 19.15 -23.64
CA ALA A 65 5.46 20.44 -23.19
C ALA A 65 5.04 20.70 -21.73
N PRO A 66 5.90 21.31 -20.90
CA PRO A 66 5.61 21.60 -19.50
C PRO A 66 4.29 22.37 -19.34
N GLY A 67 3.41 21.85 -18.46
CA GLY A 67 2.10 22.42 -18.19
C GLY A 67 1.05 22.21 -19.29
N ILE A 68 1.39 21.50 -20.36
CA ILE A 68 0.49 21.22 -21.50
C ILE A 68 0.35 19.72 -21.64
N GLY A 69 -0.85 19.19 -21.36
CA GLY A 69 -1.18 17.78 -21.57
C GLY A 69 -1.76 17.55 -22.97
N ASP A 70 -1.63 16.32 -23.46
CA ASP A 70 -2.36 15.86 -24.63
C ASP A 70 -3.82 15.59 -24.24
N PRO A 71 -4.81 16.22 -24.88
CA PRO A 71 -6.23 16.01 -24.56
C PRO A 71 -6.69 14.55 -24.74
N SER A 72 -5.98 13.74 -25.50
CA SER A 72 -6.26 12.30 -25.64
C SER A 72 -5.81 11.49 -24.43
N GLY A 73 -5.06 12.09 -23.48
CA GLY A 73 -4.48 11.43 -22.32
C GLY A 73 -3.18 10.66 -22.60
N ARG A 74 -2.64 10.76 -23.83
CA ARG A 74 -1.41 10.06 -24.22
C ARG A 74 -0.20 10.74 -23.63
N ASN A 75 0.65 9.97 -22.98
CA ASN A 75 1.85 10.47 -22.29
C ASN A 75 2.85 9.32 -22.07
N ASP A 76 4.05 9.69 -21.66
CA ASP A 76 5.12 8.79 -21.22
C ASP A 76 5.28 8.90 -19.70
N ASP A 77 6.03 9.89 -19.20
CA ASP A 77 6.43 10.01 -17.80
C ASP A 77 5.68 11.11 -17.02
N GLY A 78 4.55 11.58 -17.53
CA GLY A 78 3.84 12.70 -16.91
C GLY A 78 2.99 12.32 -15.71
N PHE A 79 2.46 13.35 -15.07
CA PHE A 79 1.51 13.19 -13.96
C PHE A 79 0.39 14.24 -14.03
N ARG A 80 -0.70 13.96 -13.35
CA ARG A 80 -1.82 14.86 -13.12
C ARG A 80 -1.99 15.14 -11.65
N GLY A 81 -1.99 16.40 -11.25
CA GLY A 81 -2.25 16.79 -9.87
C GLY A 81 -1.81 18.22 -9.57
N PRO A 82 -2.03 18.67 -8.31
CA PRO A 82 -2.73 17.93 -7.25
C PRO A 82 -4.24 17.81 -7.50
N ILE A 83 -4.80 16.65 -7.19
CA ILE A 83 -6.23 16.32 -7.29
C ILE A 83 -6.77 16.16 -5.87
N ASN A 84 -7.95 16.71 -5.56
CA ASN A 84 -8.60 16.48 -4.27
C ASN A 84 -9.13 15.04 -4.18
N LEU A 85 -8.81 14.33 -3.09
CA LEU A 85 -9.34 13.00 -2.79
C LEU A 85 -10.84 13.01 -2.47
N GLY A 86 -11.41 14.15 -2.04
CA GLY A 86 -12.78 14.20 -1.52
C GLY A 86 -12.91 13.68 -0.08
N PHE A 87 -11.83 13.10 0.48
CA PHE A 87 -11.72 12.62 1.86
C PHE A 87 -10.30 12.85 2.39
N THR A 88 -10.08 12.52 3.65
CA THR A 88 -8.73 12.49 4.23
C THR A 88 -8.24 11.07 4.30
N LEU A 89 -7.07 10.78 3.71
CA LEU A 89 -6.38 9.52 3.80
C LEU A 89 -5.22 9.65 4.79
N ASN A 90 -5.21 8.85 5.85
CA ASN A 90 -4.03 8.68 6.70
C ASN A 90 -3.12 7.64 6.04
N PHE A 91 -1.93 8.03 5.60
CA PHE A 91 -1.00 7.15 4.93
C PHE A 91 0.39 7.31 5.56
N PHE A 92 0.93 6.21 6.12
CA PHE A 92 2.14 6.20 6.95
C PHE A 92 2.17 7.30 8.01
N GLY A 93 1.03 7.53 8.70
CA GLY A 93 0.89 8.51 9.78
C GLY A 93 0.72 9.95 9.33
N THR A 94 0.70 10.23 8.04
CA THR A 94 0.46 11.56 7.48
C THR A 94 -0.91 11.64 6.83
N ASN A 95 -1.64 12.71 7.10
CA ASN A 95 -2.96 12.94 6.52
C ASN A 95 -2.85 13.69 5.18
N TYR A 96 -3.39 13.09 4.13
CA TYR A 96 -3.45 13.66 2.79
C TYR A 96 -4.89 13.93 2.38
N THR A 97 -5.13 15.05 1.72
CA THR A 97 -6.41 15.44 1.10
C THR A 97 -6.29 15.59 -0.40
N GLN A 98 -5.07 15.48 -0.93
CA GLN A 98 -4.74 15.61 -2.33
C GLN A 98 -3.71 14.56 -2.72
N PHE A 99 -3.72 14.18 -4.00
CA PHE A 99 -2.80 13.21 -4.58
C PHE A 99 -2.46 13.56 -6.03
N PHE A 100 -1.54 12.83 -6.61
CA PHE A 100 -1.14 12.89 -8.01
C PHE A 100 -1.36 11.52 -8.65
N ILE A 101 -1.89 11.51 -9.88
CA ILE A 101 -1.97 10.31 -10.73
C ILE A 101 -0.78 10.36 -11.68
N ASN A 102 0.09 9.37 -11.61
CA ASN A 102 1.30 9.26 -12.40
C ASN A 102 1.10 8.28 -13.55
N ASN A 103 1.56 8.62 -14.76
CA ASN A 103 1.42 7.77 -15.95
C ASN A 103 2.00 6.36 -15.68
N ASN A 104 3.11 6.30 -14.98
CA ASN A 104 3.88 5.10 -14.72
C ASN A 104 3.29 4.17 -13.64
N GLY A 105 1.95 4.04 -13.60
CA GLY A 105 1.27 2.97 -12.88
C GLY A 105 1.21 3.14 -11.38
N ASN A 106 1.23 4.38 -10.87
CA ASN A 106 1.15 4.66 -9.44
C ASN A 106 0.45 5.99 -9.15
N VAL A 107 0.14 6.22 -7.88
CA VAL A 107 -0.29 7.53 -7.37
C VAL A 107 0.64 7.95 -6.24
N SER A 108 0.86 9.27 -6.09
CA SER A 108 1.77 9.83 -5.10
C SER A 108 1.15 10.98 -4.33
N PHE A 109 1.75 11.32 -3.18
CA PHE A 109 1.30 12.37 -2.29
C PHE A 109 2.40 13.44 -2.13
N GLY A 110 1.98 14.70 -2.04
CA GLY A 110 2.89 15.84 -1.90
C GLY A 110 3.48 16.32 -3.24
N SER A 111 3.91 15.43 -4.12
CA SER A 111 4.41 15.73 -5.47
C SER A 111 4.08 14.62 -6.45
N GLY A 112 4.03 14.94 -7.75
CA GLY A 112 3.97 13.94 -8.82
C GLY A 112 5.31 13.23 -9.00
N ILE A 113 5.28 12.01 -9.52
CA ILE A 113 6.45 11.19 -9.84
C ILE A 113 6.50 11.00 -11.35
N ALA A 114 7.60 11.44 -11.98
CA ALA A 114 7.89 11.24 -13.39
C ALA A 114 8.95 10.13 -13.61
N ALA A 115 9.42 9.49 -12.55
CA ALA A 115 10.34 8.37 -12.68
C ALA A 115 9.65 7.19 -13.37
N TYR A 116 10.40 6.54 -14.26
CA TYR A 116 9.95 5.38 -15.02
C TYR A 116 10.60 4.07 -14.55
N ASP A 117 11.75 4.16 -13.89
CA ASP A 117 12.47 3.01 -13.36
C ASP A 117 12.21 2.87 -11.86
N PRO A 118 11.43 1.88 -11.44
CA PRO A 118 11.11 1.74 -10.03
C PRO A 118 12.31 1.13 -9.28
N ASP A 119 12.96 1.93 -8.43
CA ASP A 119 13.83 1.40 -7.37
C ASP A 119 13.00 0.71 -6.26
N GLY A 120 11.80 0.24 -6.62
CA GLY A 120 10.77 -0.22 -5.70
C GLY A 120 10.03 0.94 -5.04
N PRO A 121 8.93 0.68 -4.32
CA PRO A 121 8.23 1.71 -3.56
C PRO A 121 9.12 2.37 -2.50
N THR A 122 10.16 1.68 -2.04
CA THR A 122 11.15 2.19 -1.06
C THR A 122 12.00 3.33 -1.62
N GLY A 123 12.33 3.28 -2.92
CA GLY A 123 13.16 4.28 -3.61
C GLY A 123 12.37 5.47 -4.17
N ALA A 124 11.06 5.53 -3.99
CA ALA A 124 10.26 6.64 -4.50
C ALA A 124 10.57 7.95 -3.79
N ASP A 125 10.66 9.05 -4.54
CA ASP A 125 10.95 10.40 -4.02
C ASP A 125 9.78 11.02 -3.24
N ALA A 126 8.61 10.39 -3.26
CA ALA A 126 7.41 10.83 -2.55
C ALA A 126 6.66 9.61 -2.00
N PRO A 127 5.77 9.79 -1.00
CA PRO A 127 4.87 8.72 -0.59
C PRO A 127 4.04 8.23 -1.76
N VAL A 128 4.00 6.90 -1.97
CA VAL A 128 3.48 6.28 -3.18
C VAL A 128 2.59 5.07 -2.88
N ILE A 129 1.50 4.94 -3.64
CA ILE A 129 0.69 3.73 -3.76
C ILE A 129 0.86 3.22 -5.19
N SER A 130 1.42 2.03 -5.33
CA SER A 130 1.83 1.46 -6.59
C SER A 130 1.12 0.14 -6.88
N PRO A 131 0.00 0.13 -7.61
CA PRO A 131 -0.53 -1.13 -8.12
C PRO A 131 0.43 -1.78 -9.13
N PHE A 132 1.11 -1.00 -9.97
CA PHE A 132 2.08 -1.52 -10.94
C PHE A 132 2.99 -0.39 -11.45
N PHE A 133 3.97 -0.01 -10.64
CA PHE A 133 4.93 1.01 -11.02
C PHE A 133 5.92 0.44 -12.04
N GLY A 134 5.71 0.76 -13.30
CA GLY A 134 6.54 0.38 -14.44
C GLY A 134 6.53 1.50 -15.48
N ASP A 135 7.37 1.37 -16.48
CA ASP A 135 7.61 2.36 -17.53
C ASP A 135 6.47 2.36 -18.57
N VAL A 136 5.30 2.88 -18.15
CA VAL A 136 4.08 2.96 -18.96
C VAL A 136 4.22 4.06 -19.98
N ASP A 137 4.05 3.71 -21.26
CA ASP A 137 3.98 4.65 -22.35
C ASP A 137 2.65 4.48 -23.13
N THR A 138 1.78 5.48 -23.01
CA THR A 138 0.46 5.47 -23.66
C THR A 138 0.47 6.11 -25.05
N ARG A 139 1.63 6.49 -25.59
CA ARG A 139 1.76 7.13 -26.93
C ARG A 139 1.61 6.14 -28.08
N GLY A 140 1.75 4.84 -27.87
CA GLY A 140 1.51 3.81 -28.87
C GLY A 140 0.08 3.88 -29.44
N ALA A 141 -0.09 3.61 -30.73
CA ALA A 141 -1.37 3.78 -31.42
C ALA A 141 -2.48 2.88 -30.88
N ASN A 142 -2.12 1.64 -30.45
CA ASN A 142 -3.05 0.67 -29.86
C ASN A 142 -3.07 0.72 -28.33
N SER A 143 -2.20 1.51 -27.70
CA SER A 143 -2.25 1.70 -26.25
C SER A 143 -3.56 2.41 -25.88
N GLY A 144 -4.16 2.01 -24.77
CA GLY A 144 -5.16 2.79 -24.07
C GLY A 144 -4.53 3.92 -23.26
N VAL A 145 -5.26 4.45 -22.29
CA VAL A 145 -4.85 5.60 -21.48
C VAL A 145 -5.25 5.40 -20.00
N VAL A 146 -4.83 6.33 -19.16
CA VAL A 146 -5.22 6.36 -17.76
C VAL A 146 -6.57 7.06 -17.59
N HIS A 147 -7.42 6.52 -16.76
CA HIS A 147 -8.73 7.07 -16.43
C HIS A 147 -8.88 7.30 -14.92
N PHE A 148 -9.74 8.24 -14.57
CA PHE A 148 -10.06 8.58 -13.18
C PHE A 148 -11.57 8.74 -13.00
N SER A 149 -12.10 8.08 -11.98
CA SER A 149 -13.47 8.21 -11.52
C SER A 149 -13.46 8.57 -10.04
N GLN A 150 -14.12 9.69 -9.70
CA GLN A 150 -14.30 10.13 -8.32
C GLN A 150 -15.75 9.95 -7.90
N LEU A 151 -15.98 9.16 -6.87
CA LEU A 151 -17.26 8.90 -6.26
C LEU A 151 -17.30 9.44 -4.83
N ALA A 152 -18.43 9.36 -4.15
CA ALA A 152 -18.51 9.73 -2.75
C ALA A 152 -17.67 8.80 -1.87
N ASN A 153 -16.59 9.32 -1.26
CA ASN A 153 -15.61 8.57 -0.46
C ASN A 153 -14.88 7.44 -1.18
N GLU A 154 -14.82 7.45 -2.49
CA GLU A 154 -14.10 6.45 -3.27
C GLU A 154 -13.51 7.07 -4.54
N ASP A 155 -12.23 6.83 -4.77
CA ASP A 155 -11.49 7.23 -5.98
C ASP A 155 -11.01 5.97 -6.70
N ILE A 156 -11.19 5.91 -8.03
CA ILE A 156 -10.81 4.77 -8.84
C ILE A 156 -9.94 5.26 -10.00
N ILE A 157 -8.74 4.72 -10.11
CA ILE A 157 -7.81 5.00 -11.18
C ILE A 157 -7.61 3.73 -12.01
N THR A 158 -7.80 3.83 -13.32
CA THR A 158 -7.67 2.69 -14.25
C THR A 158 -6.61 2.99 -15.29
N TRP A 159 -5.58 2.17 -15.33
CA TRP A 159 -4.66 2.07 -16.45
C TRP A 159 -5.26 1.05 -17.42
N ASP A 160 -5.95 1.55 -18.44
CA ASP A 160 -6.71 0.71 -19.38
C ASP A 160 -5.85 0.36 -20.59
N ARG A 161 -5.48 -0.91 -20.73
CA ARG A 161 -4.73 -1.45 -21.87
C ARG A 161 -3.50 -0.61 -22.22
N VAL A 162 -2.72 -0.25 -21.22
CA VAL A 162 -1.55 0.63 -21.39
C VAL A 162 -0.34 -0.12 -21.93
N GLY A 163 0.34 0.49 -22.88
CA GLY A 163 1.61 0.01 -23.43
C GLY A 163 2.81 0.41 -22.57
N TYR A 164 4.02 0.27 -23.12
CA TYR A 164 5.27 0.48 -22.44
C TYR A 164 6.29 1.25 -23.31
N TYR A 165 7.34 1.75 -22.69
CA TYR A 165 8.40 2.50 -23.37
C TYR A 165 9.02 1.65 -24.48
N ASN A 166 9.28 2.14 -25.64
CA ASN A 166 9.19 3.41 -26.35
C ASN A 166 8.00 3.37 -27.35
N SER A 167 6.82 3.76 -26.90
CA SER A 167 5.56 3.68 -27.66
C SER A 167 5.20 2.25 -28.10
N HIS A 168 5.66 1.25 -27.38
CA HIS A 168 5.30 -0.14 -27.64
C HIS A 168 3.85 -0.41 -27.24
N ASP A 169 3.11 -1.08 -28.10
CA ASP A 169 1.69 -1.39 -27.91
C ASP A 169 1.31 -2.81 -28.40
N ASP A 170 2.32 -3.67 -28.55
CA ASP A 170 2.17 -5.09 -28.89
C ASP A 170 1.80 -5.94 -27.67
N LYS A 171 2.07 -5.44 -26.46
CA LYS A 171 1.68 -6.00 -25.17
C LYS A 171 1.06 -4.91 -24.33
N LEU A 172 -0.04 -5.21 -23.69
CA LEU A 172 -0.84 -4.22 -22.96
C LEU A 172 -1.16 -4.72 -21.55
N ASN A 173 -1.13 -3.81 -20.59
CA ASN A 173 -1.52 -4.07 -19.21
C ASN A 173 -2.82 -3.36 -18.87
N THR A 174 -3.69 -4.04 -18.11
CA THR A 174 -4.92 -3.46 -17.58
C THR A 174 -5.01 -3.70 -16.09
N PHE A 175 -4.96 -2.63 -15.32
CA PHE A 175 -5.04 -2.69 -13.87
C PHE A 175 -5.72 -1.46 -13.27
N GLN A 176 -6.18 -1.61 -12.03
CA GLN A 176 -7.01 -0.59 -11.39
C GLN A 176 -6.63 -0.43 -9.93
N LEU A 177 -6.59 0.82 -9.47
CA LEU A 177 -6.45 1.21 -8.08
C LEU A 177 -7.78 1.72 -7.56
N VAL A 178 -8.20 1.25 -6.40
CA VAL A 178 -9.33 1.77 -5.62
C VAL A 178 -8.80 2.37 -4.33
N LEU A 179 -9.21 3.60 -4.04
CA LEU A 179 -8.93 4.29 -2.76
C LEU A 179 -10.25 4.66 -2.10
N ARG A 180 -10.42 4.29 -0.83
CA ARG A 180 -11.62 4.56 -0.06
C ARG A 180 -11.33 5.40 1.17
N GLY A 181 -12.12 6.42 1.35
CA GLY A 181 -12.08 7.26 2.54
C GLY A 181 -12.74 6.62 3.76
N PRO A 182 -12.52 7.19 4.97
CA PRO A 182 -13.06 6.64 6.21
C PRO A 182 -14.61 6.67 6.30
N GLY A 183 -15.27 7.39 5.39
CA GLY A 183 -16.73 7.39 5.28
C GLY A 183 -17.33 6.30 4.38
N TYR A 184 -16.48 5.49 3.73
CA TYR A 184 -16.93 4.39 2.89
C TYR A 184 -17.32 3.17 3.73
N ALA A 185 -18.47 2.57 3.45
CA ALA A 185 -18.88 1.33 4.11
C ALA A 185 -18.19 0.13 3.42
N VAL A 186 -17.02 -0.24 3.92
CA VAL A 186 -16.21 -1.33 3.32
C VAL A 186 -16.92 -2.67 3.47
N PRO A 187 -17.19 -3.40 2.36
CA PRO A 187 -17.76 -4.74 2.41
C PRO A 187 -16.83 -5.75 3.10
N ALA A 188 -17.41 -6.79 3.68
CA ALA A 188 -16.63 -7.86 4.32
C ALA A 188 -15.70 -8.56 3.30
N GLY A 189 -14.42 -8.66 3.64
CA GLY A 189 -13.39 -9.24 2.77
C GLY A 189 -12.73 -8.25 1.80
N GLU A 190 -13.17 -6.99 1.80
CA GLU A 190 -12.53 -5.90 1.08
C GLU A 190 -11.77 -5.00 2.05
N GLY A 191 -11.05 -4.00 1.52
CA GLY A 191 -10.26 -3.05 2.29
C GLY A 191 -10.45 -1.61 1.81
N GLN A 192 -9.66 -0.71 2.39
CA GLN A 192 -9.64 0.70 2.03
C GLN A 192 -8.87 0.96 0.73
N ILE A 193 -7.92 0.09 0.37
CA ILE A 193 -7.15 0.20 -0.86
C ILE A 193 -7.22 -1.13 -1.60
N GLY A 194 -7.57 -1.10 -2.89
CA GLY A 194 -7.68 -2.29 -3.74
C GLY A 194 -6.80 -2.19 -4.98
N PHE A 195 -6.07 -3.26 -5.31
CA PHE A 195 -5.37 -3.43 -6.57
C PHE A 195 -6.04 -4.55 -7.36
N PHE A 196 -6.38 -4.29 -8.61
CA PHE A 196 -7.07 -5.24 -9.49
C PHE A 196 -6.32 -5.35 -10.81
N TYR A 197 -6.19 -6.57 -11.32
CA TYR A 197 -5.44 -6.87 -12.52
C TYR A 197 -6.23 -7.83 -13.41
N THR A 198 -6.26 -7.55 -14.70
CA THR A 198 -6.79 -8.47 -15.72
C THR A 198 -5.69 -8.89 -16.68
N ASP A 199 -5.53 -8.22 -17.80
CA ASP A 199 -4.45 -8.51 -18.74
C ASP A 199 -3.14 -7.85 -18.29
N MET A 200 -2.12 -8.67 -18.00
CA MET A 200 -0.81 -8.22 -17.59
C MET A 200 0.22 -8.89 -18.49
N GLN A 201 0.65 -8.22 -19.57
CA GLN A 201 1.43 -8.81 -20.66
C GLN A 201 2.89 -8.36 -20.69
N TRP A 202 3.25 -7.34 -19.90
CA TRP A 202 4.61 -6.84 -19.78
C TRP A 202 4.92 -6.44 -18.34
N GLU A 203 6.19 -6.44 -17.96
CA GLU A 203 6.64 -6.10 -16.60
C GLU A 203 7.91 -5.26 -16.54
N SER A 204 8.61 -5.11 -17.67
CA SER A 204 9.82 -4.31 -17.81
C SER A 204 9.97 -3.85 -19.25
N THR A 205 10.87 -2.91 -19.48
CA THR A 205 11.26 -2.44 -20.80
C THR A 205 12.75 -2.72 -21.05
N ASP A 206 13.26 -2.33 -22.21
CA ASP A 206 14.71 -2.45 -22.51
C ASP A 206 15.56 -1.51 -21.64
N THR A 207 14.93 -0.50 -21.03
CA THR A 207 15.59 0.57 -20.28
C THR A 207 15.18 0.63 -18.82
N SER A 208 14.12 -0.10 -18.42
CA SER A 208 13.62 -0.12 -17.04
C SER A 208 13.70 -1.49 -16.40
N THR A 209 13.76 -1.50 -15.07
CA THR A 209 13.65 -2.71 -14.26
C THR A 209 12.23 -3.27 -14.24
N VAL A 210 12.04 -4.42 -13.58
CA VAL A 210 10.72 -5.02 -13.38
C VAL A 210 9.85 -4.13 -12.50
N ALA A 211 8.58 -4.00 -12.87
CA ALA A 211 7.60 -3.17 -12.18
C ALA A 211 7.49 -3.47 -10.68
N ALA A 212 7.27 -2.43 -9.89
CA ALA A 212 7.13 -2.50 -8.44
C ALA A 212 5.65 -2.45 -8.00
N ILE A 213 5.27 -3.31 -7.04
CA ILE A 213 3.91 -3.37 -6.48
C ILE A 213 3.98 -3.20 -4.97
N GLY A 214 3.29 -2.21 -4.45
CA GLY A 214 3.25 -1.94 -3.02
C GLY A 214 3.08 -0.47 -2.67
N PHE A 215 3.66 -0.09 -1.55
CA PHE A 215 3.51 1.20 -0.90
C PHE A 215 4.86 1.68 -0.38
N GLY A 216 5.11 2.97 -0.46
CA GLY A 216 6.29 3.61 0.13
C GLY A 216 5.92 4.91 0.82
N ASP A 217 6.64 5.30 1.86
CA ASP A 217 6.43 6.55 2.58
C ASP A 217 7.27 7.72 2.05
N GLY A 218 8.09 7.49 1.02
CA GLY A 218 9.04 8.48 0.50
C GLY A 218 10.23 8.75 1.43
N ALA A 219 10.38 7.98 2.50
CA ALA A 219 11.45 8.11 3.50
C ALA A 219 12.17 6.78 3.78
N GLY A 220 11.92 5.76 2.95
CA GLY A 220 12.57 4.46 2.99
C GLY A 220 11.76 3.34 3.65
N ASN A 221 10.58 3.61 4.24
CA ASN A 221 9.70 2.53 4.68
C ASN A 221 8.78 2.10 3.54
N SER A 222 8.55 0.79 3.43
CA SER A 222 7.71 0.22 2.38
C SER A 222 6.93 -1.01 2.84
N VAL A 223 5.83 -1.26 2.12
CA VAL A 223 5.06 -2.49 2.18
C VAL A 223 4.95 -3.01 0.75
N VAL A 224 5.54 -4.15 0.45
CA VAL A 224 5.68 -4.66 -0.93
C VAL A 224 5.03 -6.03 -1.11
N LEU A 225 4.48 -6.30 -2.29
CA LEU A 225 4.02 -7.63 -2.65
C LEU A 225 5.25 -8.55 -2.85
N GLN A 226 5.20 -9.75 -2.30
CA GLN A 226 6.22 -10.77 -2.52
C GLN A 226 6.41 -11.03 -4.03
N GLY A 227 7.63 -10.91 -4.53
CA GLY A 227 7.93 -11.02 -5.95
C GLY A 227 7.89 -9.69 -6.71
N SER A 228 7.49 -8.59 -6.10
CA SER A 228 7.65 -7.24 -6.65
C SER A 228 9.10 -7.01 -7.06
N THR A 229 9.31 -6.33 -8.19
CA THR A 229 10.64 -6.07 -8.80
C THR A 229 11.39 -7.32 -9.26
N LEU A 230 10.77 -8.49 -9.25
CA LEU A 230 11.37 -9.73 -9.76
C LEU A 230 10.67 -10.20 -11.04
N PRO A 231 11.38 -10.87 -11.96
CA PRO A 231 10.77 -11.46 -13.14
C PRO A 231 9.61 -12.40 -12.80
N GLY A 232 8.49 -12.25 -13.51
CA GLY A 232 7.25 -12.99 -13.27
C GLY A 232 6.18 -12.18 -12.56
N THR A 233 6.43 -10.91 -12.20
CA THR A 233 5.47 -10.01 -11.54
C THR A 233 4.17 -9.85 -12.34
N ALA A 234 4.23 -9.72 -13.66
CA ALA A 234 3.04 -9.65 -14.51
C ALA A 234 2.21 -10.94 -14.44
N ASN A 235 2.83 -12.10 -14.58
CA ASN A 235 2.15 -13.39 -14.47
C ASN A 235 1.56 -13.63 -13.07
N LEU A 236 2.23 -13.17 -12.02
CA LEU A 236 1.78 -13.28 -10.64
C LEU A 236 0.47 -12.53 -10.40
N THR A 237 0.34 -11.35 -10.99
CA THR A 237 -0.80 -10.47 -10.77
C THR A 237 -1.95 -10.70 -11.76
N GLN A 238 -1.69 -11.23 -12.94
CA GLN A 238 -2.69 -11.46 -13.97
C GLN A 238 -3.91 -12.23 -13.44
N ASN A 239 -5.11 -11.70 -13.65
CA ASN A 239 -6.39 -12.25 -13.17
C ASN A 239 -6.43 -12.41 -11.64
N HIS A 240 -5.91 -11.43 -10.92
CA HIS A 240 -5.98 -11.37 -9.47
C HIS A 240 -6.38 -9.97 -8.98
N HIS A 241 -6.80 -9.91 -7.73
CA HIS A 241 -6.92 -8.67 -6.97
C HIS A 241 -6.39 -8.87 -5.56
N ILE A 242 -6.12 -7.77 -4.88
CA ILE A 242 -5.75 -7.75 -3.47
C ILE A 242 -6.31 -6.50 -2.81
N TRP A 243 -6.80 -6.66 -1.58
CA TRP A 243 -7.25 -5.57 -0.74
C TRP A 243 -6.28 -5.32 0.41
N PHE A 244 -6.25 -4.07 0.87
CA PHE A 244 -5.49 -3.62 2.02
C PHE A 244 -6.36 -2.74 2.90
N ASP A 245 -6.24 -2.90 4.21
CA ASP A 245 -6.68 -1.93 5.20
C ASP A 245 -5.52 -1.00 5.57
N LEU A 246 -5.86 0.12 6.18
CA LEU A 246 -4.86 0.98 6.80
C LEU A 246 -4.95 0.77 8.32
N SER A 247 -3.81 0.48 8.95
CA SER A 247 -3.69 0.41 10.40
C SER A 247 -3.96 1.78 11.03
N ASP A 248 -4.08 1.87 12.35
CA ASP A 248 -4.23 3.14 13.07
C ASP A 248 -3.10 4.14 12.77
N SER A 249 -1.91 3.62 12.42
CA SER A 249 -0.76 4.43 11.98
C SER A 249 -0.72 4.69 10.47
N GLY A 250 -1.76 4.30 9.72
CA GLY A 250 -1.84 4.50 8.27
C GLY A 250 -0.93 3.58 7.44
N VAL A 251 -0.36 2.55 8.05
CA VAL A 251 0.46 1.56 7.33
C VAL A 251 -0.45 0.53 6.68
N PRO A 252 -0.29 0.25 5.37
CA PRO A 252 -1.08 -0.77 4.68
C PRO A 252 -0.85 -2.18 5.26
N VAL A 253 -1.95 -2.90 5.49
CA VAL A 253 -1.98 -4.28 5.97
C VAL A 253 -3.03 -5.06 5.18
N THR A 254 -2.85 -6.37 5.00
CA THR A 254 -3.93 -7.18 4.41
C THR A 254 -5.09 -7.28 5.39
N PRO A 255 -6.36 -7.19 4.91
CA PRO A 255 -7.51 -7.44 5.75
C PRO A 255 -7.40 -8.82 6.41
N PRO A 256 -7.89 -8.98 7.65
CA PRO A 256 -7.94 -10.31 8.24
C PRO A 256 -8.73 -11.25 7.32
N PRO A 257 -8.27 -12.50 7.14
CA PRO A 257 -9.00 -13.46 6.34
C PRO A 257 -10.43 -13.52 6.86
N THR A 258 -11.41 -13.38 5.96
CA THR A 258 -12.80 -13.68 6.31
C THR A 258 -12.83 -15.14 6.74
N THR A 259 -12.76 -15.38 8.03
CA THR A 259 -13.18 -16.67 8.55
C THR A 259 -14.62 -16.80 8.08
N SER A 260 -14.88 -17.64 7.07
CA SER A 260 -16.22 -18.21 6.91
C SER A 260 -16.59 -18.66 8.31
N ALA A 261 -17.55 -17.99 8.94
CA ALA A 261 -18.07 -18.49 10.19
C ALA A 261 -18.52 -19.91 9.84
N THR A 262 -17.70 -20.89 10.16
CA THR A 262 -18.15 -22.28 10.20
C THR A 262 -19.37 -22.16 11.09
N PRO A 263 -20.61 -22.46 10.61
CA PRO A 263 -21.76 -22.39 11.48
C PRO A 263 -21.39 -23.30 12.64
N GLU A 264 -21.07 -22.72 13.79
CA GLU A 264 -20.91 -23.53 14.99
C GLU A 264 -22.19 -24.36 15.04
N PRO A 265 -22.09 -25.68 15.15
CA PRO A 265 -23.28 -26.50 15.35
C PRO A 265 -23.96 -25.85 16.55
N SER A 266 -25.03 -25.10 16.25
CA SER A 266 -25.58 -24.13 17.18
C SER A 266 -25.75 -24.88 18.50
N SER A 267 -25.18 -24.41 19.58
CA SER A 267 -25.32 -24.96 20.94
C SER A 267 -26.82 -25.13 21.28
N VAL A 268 -27.67 -24.37 20.60
CA VAL A 268 -29.13 -24.48 20.57
C VAL A 268 -29.61 -25.80 19.97
N SER A 269 -28.98 -26.32 18.88
CA SER A 269 -29.36 -27.61 18.31
C SER A 269 -28.96 -28.77 19.23
N LEU A 270 -27.82 -28.65 19.91
CA LEU A 270 -27.38 -29.64 20.90
C LEU A 270 -28.26 -29.58 22.15
N LEU A 271 -28.67 -28.40 22.60
CA LEU A 271 -29.58 -28.20 23.72
C LEU A 271 -30.97 -28.75 23.43
N LEU A 272 -31.51 -28.56 22.22
CA LEU A 272 -32.81 -29.10 21.79
C LEU A 272 -32.75 -30.62 21.64
N ALA A 273 -31.64 -31.18 21.11
CA ALA A 273 -31.47 -32.64 21.04
C ALA A 273 -31.37 -33.27 22.43
N GLY A 274 -30.62 -32.62 23.37
CA GLY A 274 -30.51 -33.05 24.78
C GLY A 274 -31.86 -32.97 25.51
N ALA A 275 -32.62 -31.88 25.35
CA ALA A 275 -33.92 -31.72 25.99
C ALA A 275 -34.94 -32.71 25.45
N GLY A 276 -34.92 -32.97 24.11
CA GLY A 276 -35.77 -33.99 23.48
C GLY A 276 -35.50 -35.40 23.98
N ALA A 277 -34.21 -35.76 24.15
CA ALA A 277 -33.83 -37.08 24.71
C ALA A 277 -34.24 -37.24 26.17
N PHE A 278 -34.15 -36.16 26.96
CA PHE A 278 -34.55 -36.16 28.38
C PHE A 278 -36.07 -36.30 28.52
N LEU A 279 -36.84 -35.66 27.71
CA LEU A 279 -38.31 -35.77 27.68
C LEU A 279 -38.78 -37.17 27.26
N LEU A 280 -38.11 -37.78 26.27
CA LEU A 280 -38.42 -39.15 25.82
C LEU A 280 -38.04 -40.21 26.86
N ALA A 281 -36.95 -40.03 27.57
CA ALA A 281 -36.54 -40.89 28.71
C ALA A 281 -37.52 -40.80 29.86
N ARG A 282 -38.01 -39.60 30.20
CA ARG A 282 -38.96 -39.37 31.27
C ARG A 282 -40.36 -40.03 30.94
N LYS A 283 -40.79 -39.99 29.67
CA LYS A 283 -42.04 -40.62 29.22
C LYS A 283 -41.99 -42.16 29.32
N LYS A 284 -40.83 -42.79 29.13
CA LYS A 284 -40.63 -44.23 29.29
C LYS A 284 -40.66 -44.67 30.76
N TYR A 285 -40.27 -43.83 31.68
CA TYR A 285 -40.29 -44.14 33.13
C TYR A 285 -41.70 -44.07 33.74
N PHE A 286 -42.57 -43.18 33.21
CA PHE A 286 -43.92 -43.01 33.75
C PHE A 286 -44.97 -44.03 33.15
N VAL A 287 -44.62 -44.81 32.15
CA VAL A 287 -45.52 -45.84 31.55
C VAL A 287 -45.25 -47.23 32.13
N ARG A 288 -44.32 -47.36 33.11
CA ARG A 288 -43.96 -48.68 33.71
C ARG A 288 -44.25 -48.80 35.20
N ASN A 289 -45.09 -47.91 35.77
CA ASN A 289 -45.65 -48.09 37.15
C ASN A 289 -47.15 -47.95 37.12
#